data_2995f3e9ab6ff33a1af7d14e09756c63
#
_entry.id   2995f3e9ab6ff33a1af7d14e09756c63
#
_cell.length_a   1.000
_cell.length_b   1.000
_cell.length_c   1.000
_cell.angle_alpha   90.00
_cell.angle_beta   90.00
_cell.angle_gamma   90.00
#
_symmetry.space_group_name_H-M   'P 1'
#
loop_
_entity.id
_entity.type
_entity.pdbx_description
1 polymer ?
#
loop_
_entity_poly.entity_id
_entity_poly.type
_entity_poly.pdbx_seq_one_letter_code
_entity_poly.pdbx_strand_id
1 'polypeptide(L)'
;MSRLFTFLCLSLLFNLAQAQLPTPEYKKGQAILSGTIANYNPDDNLIFKIGAPNIVMGTAETLYPTVEADGSFTINIPLYHSAQVRMIIGNADLVILLSPEKETNVTINLSNLPGKQFVYSGQYATINNEWCQPELITKIPPVYRDGDLLDSIAGISANEFKERCINQYKQYIAHNNTQSQFSEDTRTLANLSCAFDCLENLQATHYCLQTAYQKKENITREQAFAAFLDIHLPDDFHNYLKDFPVNHPLALYCYNYRNVVTNFLYDTHYDPLSMEKYLLENAPLTKEEQTLIHQYEAAFKAGVIFRQQNDLMTLIRKYTKERDDCNWKIFSEAKKRLGHILQDSTCLPVDYIRAIYMRSSLYNLQPLTSRQEIMASEITNPIFIGIIQDMNRQMQPRKKA
;
A
#
# COMPACT_ATOMS: atom_id res chain seq x y z
N MET A 1 -7.56 51.75 25.04
CA MET A 1 -8.05 50.38 25.28
C MET A 1 -8.54 49.67 24.00
N SER A 2 -9.12 50.33 23.02
CA SER A 2 -9.63 49.72 21.76
C SER A 2 -8.56 49.05 20.90
N ARG A 3 -7.36 49.60 20.72
CA ARG A 3 -6.30 49.05 19.86
C ARG A 3 -5.61 47.81 20.42
N LEU A 4 -5.58 47.64 21.74
CA LEU A 4 -5.01 46.43 22.40
C LEU A 4 -5.93 45.23 22.24
N PHE A 5 -7.25 45.44 22.27
CA PHE A 5 -8.25 44.42 22.09
C PHE A 5 -8.28 43.86 20.64
N THR A 6 -8.07 44.76 19.65
CA THR A 6 -8.01 44.38 18.23
C THR A 6 -6.77 43.54 17.94
N PHE A 7 -5.63 43.82 18.56
CA PHE A 7 -4.40 43.03 18.40
C PHE A 7 -4.49 41.67 19.07
N LEU A 8 -5.15 41.58 20.22
CA LEU A 8 -5.38 40.33 20.92
C LEU A 8 -6.36 39.42 20.16
N CYS A 9 -7.40 39.98 19.55
CA CYS A 9 -8.32 39.23 18.70
C CYS A 9 -7.69 38.77 17.38
N LEU A 10 -6.81 39.55 16.75
CA LEU A 10 -6.06 39.13 15.58
C LEU A 10 -5.06 38.00 15.90
N SER A 11 -4.35 38.10 17.03
CA SER A 11 -3.43 37.04 17.45
C SER A 11 -4.14 35.73 17.83
N LEU A 12 -5.35 35.80 18.37
CA LEU A 12 -6.20 34.62 18.62
C LEU A 12 -6.75 34.03 17.33
N LEU A 13 -7.08 34.81 16.32
CA LEU A 13 -7.53 34.33 15.00
C LEU A 13 -6.39 33.68 14.21
N PHE A 14 -5.14 34.13 14.37
CA PHE A 14 -3.97 33.48 13.76
C PHE A 14 -3.60 32.13 14.40
N ASN A 15 -3.96 31.90 15.67
CA ASN A 15 -3.74 30.61 16.32
C ASN A 15 -4.88 29.58 16.06
N LEU A 16 -6.00 29.99 15.48
CA LEU A 16 -7.12 29.08 15.16
C LEU A 16 -7.08 28.53 13.73
N ALA A 17 -6.19 29.01 12.89
CA ALA A 17 -5.91 28.40 11.58
C ALA A 17 -4.78 27.38 11.74
N GLN A 18 -4.96 26.33 12.54
CA GLN A 18 -4.22 25.10 12.31
C GLN A 18 -4.64 24.65 10.90
N ALA A 19 -3.76 24.88 9.94
CA ALA A 19 -4.02 24.50 8.56
C ALA A 19 -4.22 22.98 8.52
N GLN A 20 -5.44 22.55 8.35
CA GLN A 20 -5.78 21.15 8.17
C GLN A 20 -4.99 20.61 6.96
N LEU A 21 -4.47 19.40 7.08
CA LEU A 21 -3.71 18.78 6.00
C LEU A 21 -4.56 18.78 4.71
N PRO A 22 -4.09 19.39 3.61
CA PRO A 22 -4.89 19.51 2.40
C PRO A 22 -5.11 18.12 1.77
N THR A 23 -6.22 17.95 1.08
CA THR A 23 -6.42 16.76 0.23
C THR A 23 -5.25 16.65 -0.75
N PRO A 24 -4.66 15.43 -0.94
CA PRO A 24 -3.60 15.23 -1.92
C PRO A 24 -4.05 15.63 -3.33
N GLU A 25 -3.20 16.37 -4.01
CA GLU A 25 -3.43 16.79 -5.40
C GLU A 25 -2.31 16.28 -6.30
N TYR A 26 -2.62 16.07 -7.58
CA TYR A 26 -1.61 15.71 -8.55
C TYR A 26 -0.62 16.87 -8.72
N LYS A 27 0.62 16.60 -8.38
CA LYS A 27 1.74 17.51 -8.58
C LYS A 27 3.02 16.72 -8.80
N LYS A 28 3.43 16.55 -10.06
CA LYS A 28 4.70 15.90 -10.36
C LYS A 28 5.86 16.82 -10.04
N GLY A 29 6.83 16.33 -9.26
CA GLY A 29 8.03 17.09 -8.91
C GLY A 29 9.02 16.26 -8.10
N GLN A 30 10.13 16.91 -7.71
CA GLN A 30 11.12 16.33 -6.82
C GLN A 30 10.87 16.88 -5.41
N ALA A 31 10.65 15.99 -4.43
CA ALA A 31 10.80 16.36 -3.03
C ALA A 31 12.28 16.32 -2.66
N ILE A 32 12.75 17.29 -1.89
CA ILE A 32 14.14 17.35 -1.44
C ILE A 32 14.18 16.90 0.02
N LEU A 33 14.91 15.82 0.29
CA LEU A 33 15.24 15.41 1.65
C LEU A 33 16.73 15.67 1.86
N SER A 34 17.05 16.57 2.78
CA SER A 34 18.40 16.89 3.20
C SER A 34 18.59 16.64 4.69
N GLY A 35 19.82 16.51 5.15
CA GLY A 35 20.05 16.36 6.58
C GLY A 35 21.48 15.97 6.95
N THR A 36 21.63 15.60 8.23
CA THR A 36 22.90 15.16 8.79
C THR A 36 22.70 13.92 9.66
N ILE A 37 23.68 13.03 9.63
CA ILE A 37 23.75 11.85 10.50
C ILE A 37 24.81 12.15 11.56
N ALA A 38 24.36 12.30 12.80
CA ALA A 38 25.25 12.58 13.93
C ALA A 38 26.20 11.39 14.18
N ASN A 39 27.48 11.71 14.42
CA ASN A 39 28.54 10.72 14.66
C ASN A 39 28.71 9.72 13.51
N TYR A 40 28.45 10.15 12.26
CA TYR A 40 28.65 9.32 11.09
C TYR A 40 30.13 8.94 10.93
N ASN A 41 30.35 7.66 10.66
CA ASN A 41 31.67 7.16 10.29
C ASN A 41 31.57 6.51 8.91
N PRO A 42 32.30 6.99 7.89
CA PRO A 42 32.26 6.41 6.54
C PRO A 42 32.62 4.92 6.46
N ASP A 43 33.39 4.41 7.43
CA ASP A 43 33.77 2.99 7.51
C ASP A 43 32.61 2.10 8.04
N ASP A 44 31.57 2.68 8.61
CA ASP A 44 30.37 1.97 9.01
C ASP A 44 29.56 1.62 7.74
N ASN A 45 29.30 0.34 7.53
CA ASN A 45 28.46 -0.12 6.40
C ASN A 45 26.98 0.26 6.64
N LEU A 46 26.69 1.56 6.72
CA LEU A 46 25.36 2.06 7.00
C LEU A 46 24.44 1.85 5.79
N ILE A 47 23.43 1.02 5.96
CA ILE A 47 22.36 0.90 4.95
C ILE A 47 21.51 2.17 5.04
N PHE A 48 21.45 2.94 3.95
CA PHE A 48 20.52 4.06 3.82
C PHE A 48 19.80 3.98 2.48
N LYS A 49 18.49 3.79 2.52
CA LYS A 49 17.64 3.69 1.32
C LYS A 49 16.29 4.32 1.53
N ILE A 50 15.73 4.84 0.43
CA ILE A 50 14.43 5.52 0.40
C ILE A 50 13.61 4.93 -0.74
N GLY A 51 12.35 4.59 -0.46
CA GLY A 51 11.43 4.06 -1.46
C GLY A 51 10.51 5.17 -1.99
N ALA A 52 10.81 5.69 -3.20
CA ALA A 52 9.94 6.65 -3.87
C ALA A 52 8.67 5.97 -4.42
N PRO A 53 7.46 6.23 -3.87
CA PRO A 53 6.26 5.51 -4.25
C PRO A 53 5.70 5.99 -5.60
N ASN A 54 5.30 5.04 -6.43
CA ASN A 54 4.37 5.29 -7.53
C ASN A 54 3.11 4.46 -7.30
N ILE A 55 2.04 5.12 -6.89
CA ILE A 55 0.82 4.43 -6.49
C ILE A 55 0.17 3.66 -7.65
N VAL A 56 0.17 4.18 -8.86
CA VAL A 56 -0.39 3.51 -10.04
C VAL A 56 0.43 2.27 -10.39
N MET A 57 1.76 2.37 -10.37
CA MET A 57 2.64 1.24 -10.66
C MET A 57 2.69 0.20 -9.54
N GLY A 58 2.32 0.58 -8.31
CA GLY A 58 2.38 -0.29 -7.13
C GLY A 58 3.80 -0.68 -6.74
N THR A 59 4.79 0.03 -7.27
CA THR A 59 6.21 -0.15 -7.00
C THR A 59 6.76 1.10 -6.31
N ALA A 60 7.88 0.94 -5.61
CA ALA A 60 8.67 2.06 -5.17
C ALA A 60 10.05 1.95 -5.82
N GLU A 61 10.49 3.02 -6.44
CA GLU A 61 11.89 3.12 -6.86
C GLU A 61 12.75 3.23 -5.60
N THR A 62 13.77 2.38 -5.50
CA THR A 62 14.69 2.44 -4.35
C THR A 62 15.83 3.38 -4.68
N LEU A 63 15.94 4.44 -3.90
CA LEU A 63 16.99 5.44 -3.99
C LEU A 63 17.98 5.26 -2.85
N TYR A 64 19.25 5.51 -3.13
CA TYR A 64 20.35 5.39 -2.15
C TYR A 64 21.00 6.76 -2.00
N PRO A 65 20.75 7.48 -0.87
CA PRO A 65 21.44 8.74 -0.61
C PRO A 65 22.95 8.55 -0.51
N THR A 66 23.71 9.45 -1.13
CA THR A 66 25.15 9.57 -0.84
C THR A 66 25.31 10.37 0.44
N VAL A 67 26.04 9.82 1.41
CA VAL A 67 26.37 10.50 2.66
C VAL A 67 27.82 10.97 2.57
N GLU A 68 28.03 12.27 2.77
CA GLU A 68 29.34 12.89 2.77
C GLU A 68 30.14 12.53 4.04
N ALA A 69 31.45 12.75 4.04
CA ALA A 69 32.32 12.38 5.16
C ALA A 69 31.95 13.07 6.50
N ASP A 70 31.29 14.22 6.44
CA ASP A 70 30.77 14.95 7.61
C ASP A 70 29.37 14.48 8.06
N GLY A 71 28.83 13.43 7.42
CA GLY A 71 27.52 12.90 7.68
C GLY A 71 26.37 13.65 7.00
N SER A 72 26.64 14.69 6.21
CA SER A 72 25.60 15.40 5.47
C SER A 72 25.12 14.59 4.26
N PHE A 73 23.85 14.80 3.86
CA PHE A 73 23.30 14.21 2.65
C PHE A 73 22.19 15.09 2.07
N THR A 74 21.96 14.92 0.77
CA THR A 74 20.81 15.48 0.06
C THR A 74 20.36 14.53 -1.02
N ILE A 75 19.06 14.29 -1.12
CA ILE A 75 18.47 13.43 -2.15
C ILE A 75 17.19 14.04 -2.72
N ASN A 76 17.04 13.91 -4.03
CA ASN A 76 15.84 14.27 -4.76
C ASN A 76 14.96 13.04 -4.95
N ILE A 77 13.72 13.09 -4.49
CA ILE A 77 12.77 11.98 -4.48
C ILE A 77 11.63 12.31 -5.44
N PRO A 78 11.47 11.58 -6.56
CA PRO A 78 10.39 11.83 -7.50
C PRO A 78 9.05 11.46 -6.90
N LEU A 79 8.11 12.41 -6.88
CA LEU A 79 6.75 12.21 -6.38
C LEU A 79 5.73 12.77 -7.38
N TYR A 80 4.53 12.21 -7.37
CA TYR A 80 3.38 12.66 -8.15
C TYR A 80 2.32 13.39 -7.32
N HIS A 81 2.44 13.32 -6.01
CA HIS A 81 1.62 14.01 -5.00
C HIS A 81 2.35 13.94 -3.65
N SER A 82 1.86 14.68 -2.68
CA SER A 82 2.37 14.53 -1.31
C SER A 82 2.03 13.15 -0.77
N ALA A 83 3.00 12.44 -0.24
CA ALA A 83 2.84 11.04 0.19
C ALA A 83 3.83 10.66 1.29
N GLN A 84 3.49 9.63 2.04
CA GLN A 84 4.43 8.94 2.90
C GLN A 84 5.42 8.13 2.08
N VAL A 85 6.69 8.34 2.38
CA VAL A 85 7.84 7.70 1.74
C VAL A 85 8.53 6.83 2.78
N ARG A 86 8.82 5.58 2.44
CA ARG A 86 9.53 4.68 3.36
C ARG A 86 11.02 5.00 3.37
N MET A 87 11.58 5.20 4.54
CA MET A 87 13.01 5.42 4.77
C MET A 87 13.56 4.31 5.66
N ILE A 88 14.67 3.69 5.23
CA ILE A 88 15.40 2.71 6.02
C ILE A 88 16.83 3.24 6.22
N ILE A 89 17.24 3.37 7.47
CA ILE A 89 18.59 3.78 7.83
C ILE A 89 19.09 2.96 9.03
N GLY A 90 20.16 2.20 8.82
CA GLY A 90 20.60 1.20 9.78
C GLY A 90 19.49 0.21 10.09
N ASN A 91 19.09 0.13 11.35
CA ASN A 91 17.98 -0.72 11.82
C ASN A 91 16.63 0.02 11.89
N ALA A 92 16.60 1.32 11.61
CA ALA A 92 15.37 2.09 11.62
C ALA A 92 14.62 1.93 10.31
N ASP A 93 13.33 1.61 10.39
CA ASP A 93 12.39 1.47 9.26
C ASP A 93 11.16 2.32 9.57
N LEU A 94 11.04 3.45 8.91
CA LEU A 94 10.00 4.44 9.17
C LEU A 94 9.43 5.01 7.87
N VAL A 95 8.33 5.74 7.99
CA VAL A 95 7.77 6.53 6.90
C VAL A 95 7.83 8.01 7.25
N ILE A 96 8.11 8.82 6.24
CA ILE A 96 8.16 10.28 6.33
C ILE A 96 7.22 10.89 5.31
N LEU A 97 6.51 11.94 5.67
CA LEU A 97 5.62 12.66 4.76
C LEU A 97 6.41 13.71 4.00
N LEU A 98 6.40 13.61 2.68
CA LEU A 98 7.08 14.53 1.77
C LEU A 98 6.13 15.12 0.73
N SER A 99 6.50 16.25 0.14
CA SER A 99 5.73 16.93 -0.90
C SER A 99 6.62 17.30 -2.09
N PRO A 100 6.12 17.14 -3.34
CA PRO A 100 6.83 17.63 -4.52
C PRO A 100 7.21 19.10 -4.40
N GLU A 101 8.41 19.46 -4.86
CA GLU A 101 8.95 20.83 -4.89
C GLU A 101 9.08 21.47 -3.51
N LYS A 102 9.12 20.65 -2.46
CA LYS A 102 9.34 21.11 -1.08
C LYS A 102 10.56 20.43 -0.48
N GLU A 103 11.18 21.14 0.45
CA GLU A 103 12.32 20.64 1.20
C GLU A 103 11.89 20.22 2.61
N THR A 104 12.41 19.07 3.04
CA THR A 104 12.36 18.59 4.41
C THR A 104 13.79 18.31 4.83
N ASN A 105 14.20 18.85 5.97
CA ASN A 105 15.51 18.59 6.56
C ASN A 105 15.37 17.66 7.78
N VAL A 106 16.32 16.75 7.99
CA VAL A 106 16.33 15.84 9.13
C VAL A 106 17.71 15.74 9.77
N THR A 107 17.74 15.89 11.09
CA THR A 107 18.90 15.49 11.89
C THR A 107 18.66 14.09 12.43
N ILE A 108 19.62 13.18 12.16
CA ILE A 108 19.51 11.75 12.52
C ILE A 108 20.57 11.45 13.56
N ASN A 109 20.13 10.90 14.71
CA ASN A 109 21.03 10.37 15.74
C ASN A 109 20.54 9.00 16.19
N LEU A 110 21.09 7.96 15.57
CA LEU A 110 20.68 6.57 15.81
C LEU A 110 21.01 6.07 17.23
N SER A 111 21.88 6.79 17.95
CA SER A 111 22.22 6.47 19.35
C SER A 111 21.19 7.00 20.36
N ASN A 112 20.28 7.87 19.93
CA ASN A 112 19.23 8.39 20.79
C ASN A 112 18.13 7.35 21.05
N LEU A 113 17.37 7.59 22.12
CA LEU A 113 16.15 6.82 22.43
C LEU A 113 15.11 6.95 21.31
N PRO A 114 14.26 5.93 21.11
CA PRO A 114 13.13 6.02 20.19
C PRO A 114 12.32 7.32 20.40
N GLY A 115 11.86 7.93 19.30
CA GLY A 115 11.18 9.22 19.31
C GLY A 115 12.12 10.44 19.30
N LYS A 116 13.41 10.27 19.63
CA LYS A 116 14.43 11.34 19.60
C LYS A 116 15.54 11.08 18.57
N GLN A 117 15.44 10.01 17.82
CA GLN A 117 16.44 9.63 16.81
C GLN A 117 16.39 10.52 15.57
N PHE A 118 15.20 11.09 15.27
CA PHE A 118 14.94 11.88 14.08
C PHE A 118 14.32 13.20 14.50
N VAL A 119 14.88 14.31 14.02
CA VAL A 119 14.36 15.67 14.24
C VAL A 119 14.19 16.33 12.87
N TYR A 120 12.95 16.58 12.50
CA TYR A 120 12.58 17.15 11.21
C TYR A 120 12.34 18.66 11.30
N SER A 121 12.70 19.37 10.22
CA SER A 121 12.34 20.76 9.98
C SER A 121 11.90 20.96 8.52
N GLY A 122 11.26 22.08 8.21
CA GLY A 122 10.71 22.34 6.87
C GLY A 122 9.29 21.81 6.67
N GLN A 123 8.97 21.36 5.46
CA GLN A 123 7.61 20.92 5.13
C GLN A 123 7.21 19.67 5.93
N TYR A 124 6.02 19.68 6.50
CA TYR A 124 5.46 18.60 7.32
C TYR A 124 6.28 18.22 8.56
N ALA A 125 7.15 19.14 9.05
CA ALA A 125 8.00 18.89 10.22
C ALA A 125 7.22 18.44 11.45
N THR A 126 6.08 19.07 11.75
CA THR A 126 5.22 18.69 12.89
C THR A 126 4.78 17.24 12.76
N ILE A 127 4.19 16.86 11.63
CA ILE A 127 3.70 15.49 11.39
C ILE A 127 4.84 14.47 11.49
N ASN A 128 5.98 14.74 10.83
CA ASN A 128 7.11 13.82 10.80
C ASN A 128 7.75 13.64 12.19
N ASN A 129 7.85 14.71 12.99
CA ASN A 129 8.35 14.63 14.37
C ASN A 129 7.38 13.88 15.30
N GLU A 130 6.08 14.14 15.18
CA GLU A 130 5.04 13.47 15.95
C GLU A 130 4.91 11.99 15.58
N TRP A 131 5.08 11.64 14.29
CA TRP A 131 5.00 10.28 13.78
C TRP A 131 6.04 9.33 14.40
N CYS A 132 7.19 9.87 14.79
CA CYS A 132 8.27 9.11 15.42
C CYS A 132 8.07 8.88 16.93
N GLN A 133 7.05 9.48 17.55
CA GLN A 133 6.86 9.37 18.99
C GLN A 133 6.25 8.02 19.36
N PRO A 134 6.77 7.35 20.42
CA PRO A 134 6.32 6.02 20.79
C PRO A 134 4.90 5.95 21.36
N GLU A 135 4.36 7.08 21.81
CA GLU A 135 2.99 7.20 22.34
C GLU A 135 1.93 7.17 21.22
N LEU A 136 2.33 7.43 19.97
CA LEU A 136 1.43 7.40 18.83
C LEU A 136 1.45 6.02 18.17
N ILE A 137 0.31 5.37 18.06
CA ILE A 137 0.20 4.10 17.36
C ILE A 137 0.00 4.38 15.87
N THR A 138 1.03 4.17 15.08
CA THR A 138 1.04 4.42 13.64
C THR A 138 0.97 3.15 12.80
N LYS A 139 1.03 1.97 13.44
CA LYS A 139 1.10 0.67 12.75
C LYS A 139 0.46 -0.44 13.57
N ILE A 140 -0.28 -1.31 12.91
CA ILE A 140 -0.72 -2.61 13.43
C ILE A 140 0.20 -3.69 12.83
N PRO A 141 0.88 -4.49 13.65
CA PRO A 141 1.77 -5.52 13.12
C PRO A 141 0.97 -6.58 12.34
N PRO A 142 1.54 -7.13 11.24
CA PRO A 142 0.94 -8.24 10.53
C PRO A 142 0.88 -9.48 11.44
N VAL A 143 -0.31 -10.03 11.63
CA VAL A 143 -0.55 -11.18 12.54
C VAL A 143 0.31 -12.39 12.17
N TYR A 144 0.51 -12.65 10.88
CA TYR A 144 1.30 -13.79 10.41
C TYR A 144 2.81 -13.67 10.67
N ARG A 145 3.29 -12.53 11.18
CA ARG A 145 4.69 -12.30 11.56
C ARG A 145 4.92 -12.31 13.07
N ASP A 146 3.85 -12.37 13.84
CA ASP A 146 3.90 -12.32 15.31
C ASP A 146 3.58 -13.69 15.88
N GLY A 147 4.58 -14.32 16.49
CA GLY A 147 4.45 -15.68 17.03
C GLY A 147 3.39 -15.81 18.13
N ASP A 148 3.28 -14.82 19.01
CA ASP A 148 2.33 -14.84 20.11
C ASP A 148 0.89 -14.61 19.62
N LEU A 149 0.73 -13.70 18.62
CA LEU A 149 -0.56 -13.50 17.97
C LEU A 149 -1.00 -14.75 17.21
N LEU A 150 -0.10 -15.42 16.49
CA LEU A 150 -0.41 -16.69 15.81
C LEU A 150 -0.89 -17.78 16.79
N ASP A 151 -0.22 -17.91 17.93
CA ASP A 151 -0.64 -18.87 18.96
C ASP A 151 -2.05 -18.54 19.49
N SER A 152 -2.36 -17.28 19.65
CA SER A 152 -3.66 -16.82 20.15
C SER A 152 -4.83 -17.06 19.20
N ILE A 153 -4.57 -17.21 17.91
CA ILE A 153 -5.60 -17.41 16.88
C ILE A 153 -5.70 -18.86 16.39
N ALA A 154 -4.86 -19.75 16.92
CA ALA A 154 -4.84 -21.13 16.51
C ALA A 154 -6.14 -21.88 16.89
N GLY A 155 -6.98 -22.17 15.90
CA GLY A 155 -8.25 -22.89 16.05
C GLY A 155 -9.50 -22.01 16.21
N ILE A 156 -9.38 -20.68 16.07
CA ILE A 156 -10.56 -19.82 15.99
C ILE A 156 -11.15 -19.78 14.59
N SER A 157 -12.42 -19.40 14.49
CA SER A 157 -13.09 -19.19 13.20
C SER A 157 -12.65 -17.92 12.49
N ALA A 158 -12.91 -17.82 11.18
CA ALA A 158 -12.65 -16.61 10.40
C ALA A 158 -13.42 -15.38 10.94
N ASN A 159 -14.64 -15.58 11.42
CA ASN A 159 -15.43 -14.50 12.03
C ASN A 159 -14.86 -14.04 13.37
N GLU A 160 -14.41 -14.94 14.23
CA GLU A 160 -13.74 -14.57 15.48
C GLU A 160 -12.41 -13.84 15.21
N PHE A 161 -11.65 -14.27 14.19
CA PHE A 161 -10.45 -13.57 13.76
C PHE A 161 -10.78 -12.15 13.29
N LYS A 162 -11.81 -12.00 12.45
CA LYS A 162 -12.31 -10.69 11.99
C LYS A 162 -12.66 -9.77 13.15
N GLU A 163 -13.45 -10.27 14.09
CA GLU A 163 -13.85 -9.49 15.28
C GLU A 163 -12.65 -9.06 16.13
N ARG A 164 -11.65 -9.92 16.32
CA ARG A 164 -10.43 -9.58 17.05
C ARG A 164 -9.64 -8.46 16.36
N CYS A 165 -9.43 -8.56 15.05
CA CYS A 165 -8.75 -7.52 14.27
C CYS A 165 -9.48 -6.17 14.36
N ILE A 166 -10.80 -6.17 14.19
CA ILE A 166 -11.61 -4.94 14.27
C ILE A 166 -11.59 -4.36 15.69
N ASN A 167 -11.67 -5.19 16.72
CA ASN A 167 -11.61 -4.71 18.11
C ASN A 167 -10.24 -4.12 18.46
N GLN A 168 -9.15 -4.75 18.01
CA GLN A 168 -7.80 -4.21 18.18
C GLN A 168 -7.66 -2.85 17.47
N TYR A 169 -8.12 -2.74 16.24
CA TYR A 169 -8.16 -1.48 15.50
C TYR A 169 -8.92 -0.39 16.27
N LYS A 170 -10.14 -0.69 16.76
CA LYS A 170 -10.93 0.26 17.55
C LYS A 170 -10.21 0.72 18.83
N GLN A 171 -9.48 -0.16 19.51
CA GLN A 171 -8.68 0.20 20.67
C GLN A 171 -7.55 1.15 20.30
N TYR A 172 -6.87 0.93 19.17
CA TYR A 172 -5.78 1.80 18.73
C TYR A 172 -6.29 3.19 18.30
N ILE A 173 -7.41 3.26 17.61
CA ILE A 173 -8.06 4.55 17.30
C ILE A 173 -8.46 5.29 18.58
N ALA A 174 -9.07 4.59 19.54
CA ALA A 174 -9.44 5.19 20.82
C ALA A 174 -8.21 5.73 21.56
N HIS A 175 -7.10 4.95 21.60
CA HIS A 175 -5.84 5.41 22.17
C HIS A 175 -5.33 6.67 21.48
N ASN A 176 -5.16 6.65 20.15
CA ASN A 176 -4.64 7.79 19.40
C ASN A 176 -5.50 9.05 19.61
N ASN A 177 -6.81 8.90 19.67
CA ASN A 177 -7.73 10.03 19.88
C ASN A 177 -7.59 10.68 21.27
N THR A 178 -7.08 9.96 22.26
CA THR A 178 -6.79 10.52 23.61
C THR A 178 -5.48 11.29 23.66
N GLN A 179 -4.61 11.15 22.67
CA GLN A 179 -3.27 11.75 22.63
C GLN A 179 -3.35 13.23 22.19
N SER A 180 -3.85 14.10 23.07
CA SER A 180 -4.09 15.53 22.75
C SER A 180 -2.82 16.34 22.48
N GLN A 181 -1.64 15.81 22.84
CA GLN A 181 -0.34 16.45 22.55
C GLN A 181 0.05 16.40 21.07
N PHE A 182 -0.56 15.50 20.28
CA PHE A 182 -0.33 15.42 18.84
C PHE A 182 -1.35 16.24 18.06
N SER A 183 -0.93 16.76 16.91
CA SER A 183 -1.81 17.48 16.00
C SER A 183 -2.95 16.59 15.48
N GLU A 184 -4.07 17.19 15.13
CA GLU A 184 -5.22 16.46 14.55
C GLU A 184 -4.84 15.74 13.25
N ASP A 185 -4.05 16.39 12.41
CA ASP A 185 -3.56 15.82 11.15
C ASP A 185 -2.74 14.54 11.38
N THR A 186 -1.83 14.58 12.35
CA THR A 186 -1.01 13.40 12.68
C THR A 186 -1.86 12.26 13.21
N ARG A 187 -2.80 12.53 14.12
CA ARG A 187 -3.73 11.51 14.63
C ARG A 187 -4.60 10.93 13.52
N THR A 188 -5.09 11.78 12.61
CA THR A 188 -5.90 11.34 11.48
C THR A 188 -5.11 10.40 10.56
N LEU A 189 -3.89 10.77 10.18
CA LEU A 189 -3.03 9.90 9.37
C LEU A 189 -2.66 8.59 10.09
N ALA A 190 -2.37 8.64 11.40
CA ALA A 190 -2.09 7.45 12.19
C ALA A 190 -3.30 6.50 12.24
N ASN A 191 -4.49 7.05 12.43
CA ASN A 191 -5.74 6.28 12.43
C ASN A 191 -6.01 5.65 11.04
N LEU A 192 -5.76 6.37 9.95
CA LEU A 192 -5.86 5.83 8.59
C LEU A 192 -4.83 4.71 8.37
N SER A 193 -3.58 4.91 8.79
CA SER A 193 -2.54 3.87 8.68
C SER A 193 -2.94 2.61 9.44
N CYS A 194 -3.41 2.73 10.68
CA CYS A 194 -3.93 1.60 11.45
C CYS A 194 -5.14 0.92 10.78
N ALA A 195 -6.04 1.70 10.17
CA ALA A 195 -7.16 1.15 9.42
C ALA A 195 -6.69 0.26 8.27
N PHE A 196 -5.71 0.73 7.50
CA PHE A 196 -5.20 -0.01 6.35
C PHE A 196 -4.38 -1.23 6.76
N ASP A 197 -3.59 -1.17 7.83
CA ASP A 197 -2.92 -2.35 8.39
C ASP A 197 -3.93 -3.40 8.91
N CYS A 198 -5.01 -2.95 9.56
CA CYS A 198 -6.09 -3.85 9.98
C CYS A 198 -6.73 -4.54 8.78
N LEU A 199 -7.00 -3.79 7.70
CA LEU A 199 -7.54 -4.34 6.46
C LEU A 199 -6.59 -5.35 5.80
N GLU A 200 -5.27 -5.11 5.82
CA GLU A 200 -4.28 -6.09 5.35
C GLU A 200 -4.35 -7.39 6.17
N ASN A 201 -4.48 -7.31 7.50
CA ASN A 201 -4.66 -8.50 8.34
C ASN A 201 -5.97 -9.23 8.03
N LEU A 202 -7.08 -8.50 7.84
CA LEU A 202 -8.38 -9.08 7.47
C LEU A 202 -8.35 -9.76 6.09
N GLN A 203 -7.67 -9.17 5.12
CA GLN A 203 -7.47 -9.75 3.79
C GLN A 203 -6.54 -10.98 3.83
N ALA A 204 -5.65 -11.04 4.81
CA ALA A 204 -4.77 -12.18 5.05
C ALA A 204 -5.40 -13.26 5.97
N THR A 205 -6.70 -13.21 6.27
CA THR A 205 -7.39 -14.11 7.23
C THR A 205 -7.05 -15.57 6.99
N HIS A 206 -7.23 -16.04 5.76
CA HIS A 206 -6.97 -17.44 5.40
C HIS A 206 -5.51 -17.82 5.68
N TYR A 207 -4.57 -16.97 5.25
CA TYR A 207 -3.14 -17.19 5.45
C TYR A 207 -2.76 -17.17 6.94
N CYS A 208 -3.32 -16.26 7.72
CA CYS A 208 -3.08 -16.16 9.16
C CYS A 208 -3.57 -17.41 9.89
N LEU A 209 -4.81 -17.86 9.63
CA LEU A 209 -5.39 -19.04 10.27
C LEU A 209 -4.66 -20.32 9.86
N GLN A 210 -4.29 -20.46 8.59
CA GLN A 210 -3.48 -21.56 8.09
C GLN A 210 -2.11 -21.62 8.77
N THR A 211 -1.43 -20.48 8.91
CA THR A 211 -0.11 -20.42 9.55
C THR A 211 -0.19 -20.74 11.03
N ALA A 212 -1.23 -20.25 11.72
CA ALA A 212 -1.48 -20.57 13.12
C ALA A 212 -1.77 -22.06 13.31
N TYR A 213 -2.57 -22.66 12.45
CA TYR A 213 -2.85 -24.09 12.46
C TYR A 213 -1.60 -24.93 12.21
N GLN A 214 -0.78 -24.54 11.21
CA GLN A 214 0.51 -25.17 10.93
C GLN A 214 1.41 -25.20 12.17
N LYS A 215 1.52 -24.06 12.85
CA LYS A 215 2.34 -23.92 14.05
C LYS A 215 1.82 -24.79 15.20
N LYS A 216 0.51 -24.74 15.47
CA LYS A 216 -0.15 -25.49 16.54
C LYS A 216 -0.03 -26.99 16.38
N GLU A 217 -0.30 -27.50 15.16
CA GLU A 217 -0.28 -28.94 14.88
C GLU A 217 1.13 -29.46 14.55
N ASN A 218 2.14 -28.57 14.47
CA ASN A 218 3.52 -28.89 14.11
C ASN A 218 3.63 -29.72 12.81
N ILE A 219 2.87 -29.30 11.81
CA ILE A 219 2.79 -29.96 10.48
C ILE A 219 3.54 -29.14 9.42
N THR A 220 3.73 -29.74 8.23
CA THR A 220 4.34 -29.03 7.11
C THR A 220 3.38 -27.98 6.53
N ARG A 221 3.94 -27.04 5.77
CA ARG A 221 3.14 -26.01 5.07
C ARG A 221 2.15 -26.65 4.09
N GLU A 222 2.56 -27.71 3.39
CA GLU A 222 1.75 -28.44 2.43
C GLU A 222 0.54 -29.11 3.11
N GLN A 223 0.77 -29.74 4.28
CA GLN A 223 -0.30 -30.35 5.07
C GLN A 223 -1.30 -29.30 5.58
N ALA A 224 -0.81 -28.16 6.09
CA ALA A 224 -1.65 -27.06 6.51
C ALA A 224 -2.44 -26.46 5.33
N PHE A 225 -1.81 -26.30 4.17
CA PHE A 225 -2.45 -25.79 2.97
C PHE A 225 -3.59 -26.72 2.53
N ALA A 226 -3.35 -28.02 2.47
CA ALA A 226 -4.38 -29.00 2.11
C ALA A 226 -5.58 -28.99 3.08
N ALA A 227 -5.34 -28.79 4.38
CA ALA A 227 -6.41 -28.70 5.40
C ALA A 227 -7.26 -27.44 5.27
N PHE A 228 -6.71 -26.35 4.69
CA PHE A 228 -7.37 -25.04 4.56
C PHE A 228 -7.87 -24.74 3.14
N LEU A 229 -7.60 -25.60 2.17
CA LEU A 229 -7.97 -25.37 0.77
C LEU A 229 -9.49 -25.21 0.57
N ASP A 230 -10.29 -25.94 1.33
CA ASP A 230 -11.74 -25.99 1.21
C ASP A 230 -12.45 -25.05 2.22
N ILE A 231 -11.71 -24.23 2.97
CA ILE A 231 -12.32 -23.26 3.88
C ILE A 231 -12.77 -22.05 3.08
N HIS A 232 -14.07 -21.97 2.83
CA HIS A 232 -14.68 -20.82 2.21
C HIS A 232 -15.03 -19.77 3.25
N LEU A 233 -14.64 -18.52 2.98
CA LEU A 233 -15.16 -17.39 3.73
C LEU A 233 -16.61 -17.12 3.30
N PRO A 234 -17.50 -16.67 4.20
CA PRO A 234 -18.85 -16.25 3.84
C PRO A 234 -18.84 -15.21 2.72
N ASP A 235 -19.85 -15.23 1.82
CA ASP A 235 -19.95 -14.27 0.71
C ASP A 235 -19.96 -12.81 1.17
N ASP A 236 -20.47 -12.56 2.36
CA ASP A 236 -20.51 -11.24 2.98
C ASP A 236 -19.29 -10.92 3.87
N PHE A 237 -18.30 -11.79 3.89
CA PHE A 237 -17.12 -11.62 4.76
C PHE A 237 -16.46 -10.26 4.59
N HIS A 238 -16.35 -9.76 3.36
CA HIS A 238 -15.70 -8.48 3.05
C HIS A 238 -16.59 -7.25 3.24
N ASN A 239 -17.82 -7.40 3.71
CA ASN A 239 -18.70 -6.27 4.00
C ASN A 239 -18.15 -5.32 5.07
N TYR A 240 -17.13 -5.75 5.83
CA TYR A 240 -16.43 -4.87 6.77
C TYR A 240 -15.78 -3.66 6.07
N LEU A 241 -15.48 -3.75 4.76
CA LEU A 241 -14.85 -2.64 4.02
C LEU A 241 -15.65 -1.34 4.08
N LYS A 242 -16.99 -1.41 4.16
CA LYS A 242 -17.85 -0.24 4.30
C LYS A 242 -17.67 0.52 5.61
N ASP A 243 -17.17 -0.15 6.65
CA ASP A 243 -16.98 0.41 7.99
C ASP A 243 -15.56 1.01 8.16
N PHE A 244 -14.71 0.90 7.15
CA PHE A 244 -13.36 1.43 7.13
C PHE A 244 -13.23 2.67 6.25
N PRO A 245 -12.30 3.60 6.55
CA PRO A 245 -12.16 4.87 5.84
C PRO A 245 -11.41 4.72 4.51
N VAL A 246 -11.75 3.71 3.70
CA VAL A 246 -11.06 3.43 2.43
C VAL A 246 -11.28 4.50 1.36
N ASN A 247 -12.35 5.30 1.50
CA ASN A 247 -12.66 6.43 0.62
C ASN A 247 -12.28 7.79 1.23
N HIS A 248 -11.46 7.81 2.29
CA HIS A 248 -11.07 9.05 2.95
C HIS A 248 -10.17 9.89 2.03
N PRO A 249 -10.37 11.22 1.92
CA PRO A 249 -9.57 12.07 1.04
C PRO A 249 -8.05 12.00 1.28
N LEU A 250 -7.62 11.78 2.54
CA LEU A 250 -6.21 11.69 2.91
C LEU A 250 -5.62 10.27 2.77
N ALA A 251 -6.39 9.27 2.30
CA ALA A 251 -5.91 7.89 2.16
C ALA A 251 -4.66 7.78 1.27
N LEU A 252 -4.56 8.63 0.24
CA LEU A 252 -3.42 8.64 -0.69
C LEU A 252 -2.12 9.15 -0.06
N TYR A 253 -2.16 9.78 1.12
CA TYR A 253 -0.93 10.04 1.88
C TYR A 253 -0.32 8.76 2.45
N CYS A 254 -1.15 7.78 2.83
CA CYS A 254 -0.71 6.60 3.55
C CYS A 254 0.02 5.60 2.67
N TYR A 255 1.23 5.22 3.07
CA TYR A 255 2.09 4.30 2.34
C TYR A 255 1.45 2.92 2.09
N ASN A 256 0.65 2.43 3.05
CA ASN A 256 0.03 1.10 3.02
C ASN A 256 -1.33 1.06 2.29
N TYR A 257 -1.94 2.20 1.94
CA TYR A 257 -3.24 2.24 1.25
C TYR A 257 -3.28 1.38 -0.03
N ARG A 258 -2.21 1.41 -0.81
CA ARG A 258 -2.10 0.64 -2.06
C ARG A 258 -2.31 -0.87 -1.88
N ASN A 259 -1.85 -1.42 -0.75
CA ASN A 259 -1.91 -2.84 -0.48
C ASN A 259 -3.35 -3.30 -0.29
N VAL A 260 -4.16 -2.50 0.41
CA VAL A 260 -5.58 -2.78 0.67
C VAL A 260 -6.34 -3.04 -0.63
N VAL A 261 -6.21 -2.15 -1.61
CA VAL A 261 -6.94 -2.28 -2.88
C VAL A 261 -6.35 -3.38 -3.75
N THR A 262 -5.01 -3.53 -3.78
CA THR A 262 -4.34 -4.59 -4.53
C THR A 262 -4.69 -5.97 -3.98
N ASN A 263 -4.69 -6.15 -2.66
CA ASN A 263 -5.06 -7.41 -2.03
C ASN A 263 -6.53 -7.76 -2.32
N PHE A 264 -7.43 -6.78 -2.29
CA PHE A 264 -8.83 -7.00 -2.66
C PHE A 264 -8.99 -7.46 -4.11
N LEU A 265 -8.21 -6.91 -5.04
CA LEU A 265 -8.24 -7.29 -6.45
C LEU A 265 -7.83 -8.75 -6.67
N TYR A 266 -6.83 -9.21 -5.93
CA TYR A 266 -6.28 -10.56 -6.06
C TYR A 266 -6.76 -11.52 -4.96
N ASP A 267 -7.81 -11.15 -4.24
CA ASP A 267 -8.38 -12.00 -3.21
C ASP A 267 -9.02 -13.26 -3.82
N THR A 268 -8.39 -14.39 -3.54
CA THR A 268 -8.76 -15.70 -4.09
C THR A 268 -10.02 -16.30 -3.49
N HIS A 269 -10.59 -15.70 -2.45
CA HIS A 269 -11.79 -16.22 -1.78
C HIS A 269 -13.08 -16.00 -2.60
N TYR A 270 -13.02 -15.15 -3.59
CA TYR A 270 -14.14 -14.92 -4.50
C TYR A 270 -13.95 -15.70 -5.80
N ASP A 271 -14.04 -17.00 -5.82
CA ASP A 271 -13.86 -17.83 -7.03
C ASP A 271 -13.13 -17.08 -8.17
N PRO A 272 -11.86 -16.83 -8.02
CA PRO A 272 -11.16 -15.98 -8.94
C PRO A 272 -11.11 -16.72 -10.25
N LEU A 273 -11.50 -16.05 -11.28
CA LEU A 273 -11.17 -16.46 -12.62
C LEU A 273 -9.65 -16.54 -12.70
N SER A 274 -9.08 -17.71 -12.39
CA SER A 274 -7.63 -17.86 -12.53
C SER A 274 -7.27 -17.80 -14.00
N MET A 275 -6.11 -17.24 -14.31
CA MET A 275 -5.63 -17.16 -15.69
C MET A 275 -5.52 -18.55 -16.32
N GLU A 276 -5.08 -19.52 -15.54
CA GLU A 276 -4.90 -20.91 -15.95
C GLU A 276 -6.23 -21.56 -16.31
N LYS A 277 -7.25 -21.41 -15.47
CA LYS A 277 -8.60 -21.91 -15.73
C LYS A 277 -9.19 -21.21 -16.97
N TYR A 278 -8.99 -19.91 -17.09
CA TYR A 278 -9.46 -19.17 -18.25
C TYR A 278 -8.82 -19.64 -19.55
N LEU A 279 -7.51 -19.93 -19.55
CA LEU A 279 -6.82 -20.48 -20.73
C LEU A 279 -7.32 -21.87 -21.09
N LEU A 280 -7.56 -22.75 -20.12
CA LEU A 280 -8.13 -24.09 -20.37
C LEU A 280 -9.48 -24.03 -21.08
N GLU A 281 -10.31 -23.04 -20.73
CA GLU A 281 -11.66 -22.90 -21.27
C GLU A 281 -11.71 -22.14 -22.61
N ASN A 282 -10.78 -21.22 -22.87
CA ASN A 282 -10.92 -20.23 -23.93
C ASN A 282 -9.76 -20.20 -24.95
N ALA A 283 -8.61 -20.83 -24.66
CA ALA A 283 -7.46 -20.82 -25.54
C ALA A 283 -7.33 -22.14 -26.35
N PRO A 284 -6.85 -22.10 -27.61
CA PRO A 284 -6.58 -23.29 -28.41
C PRO A 284 -5.27 -23.97 -27.97
N LEU A 285 -5.26 -24.51 -26.75
CA LEU A 285 -4.09 -25.12 -26.13
C LEU A 285 -3.75 -26.48 -26.78
N THR A 286 -2.47 -26.76 -26.93
CA THR A 286 -1.99 -28.12 -27.25
C THR A 286 -2.16 -29.04 -26.04
N LYS A 287 -2.04 -30.36 -26.25
CA LYS A 287 -2.12 -31.34 -25.14
C LYS A 287 -1.02 -31.11 -24.09
N GLU A 288 0.18 -30.76 -24.54
CA GLU A 288 1.33 -30.51 -23.68
C GLU A 288 1.07 -29.23 -22.81
N GLU A 289 0.49 -28.19 -23.40
CA GLU A 289 0.13 -26.96 -22.69
C GLU A 289 -0.99 -27.19 -21.66
N GLN A 290 -2.01 -27.96 -22.01
CA GLN A 290 -3.05 -28.39 -21.06
C GLN A 290 -2.45 -29.17 -19.89
N THR A 291 -1.53 -30.13 -20.22
CA THR A 291 -0.83 -30.91 -19.19
C THR A 291 -0.03 -30.05 -18.24
N LEU A 292 0.68 -29.02 -18.76
CA LEU A 292 1.43 -28.09 -17.94
C LEU A 292 0.53 -27.33 -16.95
N ILE A 293 -0.63 -26.84 -17.40
CA ILE A 293 -1.60 -26.15 -16.52
C ILE A 293 -2.15 -27.12 -15.46
N HIS A 294 -2.55 -28.33 -15.83
CA HIS A 294 -3.06 -29.33 -14.87
C HIS A 294 -2.00 -29.74 -13.84
N GLN A 295 -0.73 -29.81 -14.22
CA GLN A 295 0.37 -30.04 -13.28
C GLN A 295 0.54 -28.87 -12.31
N TYR A 296 0.40 -27.62 -12.79
CA TYR A 296 0.40 -26.44 -11.93
C TYR A 296 -0.78 -26.48 -10.94
N GLU A 297 -2.00 -26.74 -11.41
CA GLU A 297 -3.19 -26.84 -10.55
C GLU A 297 -3.04 -27.94 -9.49
N ALA A 298 -2.49 -29.10 -9.90
CA ALA A 298 -2.23 -30.20 -8.97
C ALA A 298 -1.17 -29.81 -7.92
N ALA A 299 -0.08 -29.14 -8.32
CA ALA A 299 0.94 -28.64 -7.40
C ALA A 299 0.38 -27.58 -6.44
N PHE A 300 -0.45 -26.67 -6.97
CA PHE A 300 -1.13 -25.66 -6.16
C PHE A 300 -2.05 -26.30 -5.12
N LYS A 301 -2.90 -27.24 -5.52
CA LYS A 301 -3.79 -27.98 -4.61
C LYS A 301 -3.03 -28.78 -3.55
N ALA A 302 -1.86 -29.29 -3.90
CA ALA A 302 -0.99 -30.00 -2.95
C ALA A 302 -0.14 -29.08 -2.06
N GLY A 303 -0.18 -27.77 -2.28
CA GLY A 303 0.65 -26.79 -1.54
C GLY A 303 2.15 -26.89 -1.85
N VAL A 304 2.52 -27.54 -2.95
CA VAL A 304 3.93 -27.77 -3.31
C VAL A 304 4.40 -26.77 -4.35
N ILE A 305 5.72 -26.50 -4.37
CA ILE A 305 6.32 -25.58 -5.34
C ILE A 305 6.26 -26.18 -6.74
N PHE A 306 5.62 -25.47 -7.67
CA PHE A 306 5.60 -25.85 -9.08
C PHE A 306 6.95 -25.52 -9.74
N ARG A 307 7.68 -26.54 -10.19
CA ARG A 307 9.06 -26.38 -10.70
C ARG A 307 9.14 -25.75 -12.09
N GLN A 308 8.09 -25.87 -12.91
CA GLN A 308 8.03 -25.33 -14.28
C GLN A 308 7.34 -23.96 -14.36
N GLN A 309 7.52 -23.11 -13.37
CA GLN A 309 6.89 -21.79 -13.31
C GLN A 309 7.25 -20.90 -14.49
N ASN A 310 8.48 -20.97 -15.01
CA ASN A 310 8.92 -20.21 -16.18
C ASN A 310 8.19 -20.67 -17.46
N ASP A 311 7.94 -21.97 -17.60
CA ASP A 311 7.23 -22.51 -18.76
C ASP A 311 5.75 -22.07 -18.73
N LEU A 312 5.13 -22.10 -17.55
CA LEU A 312 3.77 -21.58 -17.36
C LEU A 312 3.68 -20.09 -17.69
N MET A 313 4.63 -19.29 -17.22
CA MET A 313 4.66 -17.86 -17.53
C MET A 313 4.89 -17.60 -19.01
N THR A 314 5.66 -18.43 -19.70
CA THR A 314 5.87 -18.37 -21.14
C THR A 314 4.59 -18.73 -21.90
N LEU A 315 3.89 -19.76 -21.44
CA LEU A 315 2.58 -20.15 -21.96
C LEU A 315 1.57 -18.99 -21.83
N ILE A 316 1.43 -18.42 -20.65
CA ILE A 316 0.52 -17.27 -20.43
C ILE A 316 0.86 -16.10 -21.36
N ARG A 317 2.15 -15.82 -21.58
CA ARG A 317 2.59 -14.75 -22.50
C ARG A 317 2.25 -15.04 -23.95
N LYS A 318 2.23 -16.31 -24.36
CA LYS A 318 1.88 -16.74 -25.73
C LYS A 318 0.42 -16.37 -26.08
N TYR A 319 -0.50 -16.53 -25.13
CA TYR A 319 -1.93 -16.29 -25.30
C TYR A 319 -2.34 -14.88 -24.86
N THR A 320 -1.77 -13.86 -25.52
CA THR A 320 -1.94 -12.45 -25.16
C THR A 320 -3.40 -12.00 -25.18
N LYS A 321 -4.18 -12.43 -26.18
CA LYS A 321 -5.60 -12.06 -26.30
C LYS A 321 -6.40 -12.61 -25.14
N GLU A 322 -6.28 -13.89 -24.87
CA GLU A 322 -7.00 -14.59 -23.80
C GLU A 322 -6.59 -14.04 -22.42
N ARG A 323 -5.30 -13.73 -22.23
CA ARG A 323 -4.80 -13.06 -21.04
C ARG A 323 -5.44 -11.67 -20.85
N ASP A 324 -5.54 -10.88 -21.92
CA ASP A 324 -6.14 -9.55 -21.85
C ASP A 324 -7.66 -9.63 -21.60
N ASP A 325 -8.33 -10.65 -22.18
CA ASP A 325 -9.74 -10.96 -21.93
C ASP A 325 -9.99 -11.40 -20.49
N CYS A 326 -9.12 -12.25 -19.94
CA CYS A 326 -9.17 -12.69 -18.55
C CYS A 326 -8.96 -11.50 -17.58
N ASN A 327 -7.91 -10.71 -17.81
CA ASN A 327 -7.62 -9.53 -17.00
C ASN A 327 -8.81 -8.54 -17.03
N TRP A 328 -9.40 -8.29 -18.19
CA TRP A 328 -10.58 -7.43 -18.30
C TRP A 328 -11.72 -7.91 -17.42
N LYS A 329 -12.00 -9.23 -17.41
CA LYS A 329 -13.04 -9.82 -16.57
C LYS A 329 -12.72 -9.66 -15.09
N ILE A 330 -11.49 -10.01 -14.67
CA ILE A 330 -11.05 -9.90 -13.27
C ILE A 330 -11.23 -8.46 -12.76
N PHE A 331 -10.69 -7.47 -13.49
CA PHE A 331 -10.77 -6.07 -13.08
C PHE A 331 -12.19 -5.52 -13.12
N SER A 332 -13.00 -5.91 -14.12
CA SER A 332 -14.39 -5.48 -14.22
C SER A 332 -15.24 -6.03 -13.06
N GLU A 333 -15.07 -7.29 -12.69
CA GLU A 333 -15.79 -7.89 -11.57
C GLU A 333 -15.32 -7.32 -10.23
N ALA A 334 -14.00 -7.14 -10.03
CA ALA A 334 -13.48 -6.52 -8.81
C ALA A 334 -14.00 -5.08 -8.63
N LYS A 335 -13.99 -4.27 -9.71
CA LYS A 335 -14.56 -2.92 -9.73
C LYS A 335 -16.03 -2.92 -9.32
N LYS A 336 -16.82 -3.79 -9.96
CA LYS A 336 -18.26 -3.92 -9.69
C LYS A 336 -18.56 -4.34 -8.25
N ARG A 337 -17.84 -5.34 -7.77
CA ARG A 337 -17.98 -5.86 -6.41
C ARG A 337 -17.63 -4.81 -5.36
N LEU A 338 -16.49 -4.13 -5.53
CA LEU A 338 -16.05 -3.09 -4.60
C LEU A 338 -17.04 -1.91 -4.59
N GLY A 339 -17.51 -1.48 -5.76
CA GLY A 339 -18.54 -0.46 -5.88
C GLY A 339 -19.86 -0.85 -5.21
N HIS A 340 -20.23 -2.13 -5.28
CA HIS A 340 -21.42 -2.66 -4.59
C HIS A 340 -21.23 -2.65 -3.06
N ILE A 341 -20.10 -3.14 -2.55
CA ILE A 341 -19.80 -3.14 -1.11
C ILE A 341 -19.80 -1.71 -0.55
N LEU A 342 -19.13 -0.79 -1.25
CA LEU A 342 -19.01 0.61 -0.81
C LEU A 342 -20.21 1.48 -1.18
N GLN A 343 -21.17 0.94 -1.95
CA GLN A 343 -22.34 1.65 -2.47
C GLN A 343 -21.98 2.91 -3.29
N ASP A 344 -20.78 2.91 -3.88
CA ASP A 344 -20.25 4.00 -4.69
C ASP A 344 -19.30 3.45 -5.77
N SER A 345 -19.69 3.58 -7.03
CA SER A 345 -18.91 3.14 -8.18
C SER A 345 -17.86 4.16 -8.64
N THR A 346 -17.78 5.32 -7.99
CA THR A 346 -16.87 6.43 -8.30
C THR A 346 -15.89 6.74 -7.17
N CYS A 347 -15.92 5.94 -6.10
CA CYS A 347 -15.06 6.13 -4.94
C CYS A 347 -13.57 5.85 -5.24
N LEU A 348 -12.70 6.39 -4.40
CA LEU A 348 -11.24 6.29 -4.53
C LEU A 348 -10.72 4.85 -4.75
N PRO A 349 -11.19 3.81 -3.99
CA PRO A 349 -10.75 2.44 -4.22
C PRO A 349 -11.13 1.88 -5.59
N VAL A 350 -12.31 2.23 -6.10
CA VAL A 350 -12.77 1.82 -7.44
C VAL A 350 -11.94 2.48 -8.53
N ASP A 351 -11.64 3.78 -8.40
CA ASP A 351 -10.74 4.49 -9.30
C ASP A 351 -9.33 3.90 -9.27
N TYR A 352 -8.89 3.44 -8.09
CA TYR A 352 -7.58 2.79 -7.98
C TYR A 352 -7.55 1.44 -8.71
N ILE A 353 -8.60 0.62 -8.65
CA ILE A 353 -8.70 -0.60 -9.47
C ILE A 353 -8.60 -0.26 -10.96
N ARG A 354 -9.29 0.79 -11.41
CA ARG A 354 -9.18 1.26 -12.80
C ARG A 354 -7.75 1.64 -13.15
N ALA A 355 -7.07 2.39 -12.29
CA ALA A 355 -5.70 2.82 -12.51
C ALA A 355 -4.70 1.64 -12.57
N ILE A 356 -4.86 0.64 -11.69
CA ILE A 356 -4.03 -0.57 -11.70
C ILE A 356 -4.16 -1.35 -13.02
N TYR A 357 -5.32 -1.33 -13.67
CA TYR A 357 -5.54 -2.01 -14.94
C TYR A 357 -4.61 -1.49 -16.05
N MET A 358 -4.16 -0.22 -15.98
CA MET A 358 -3.20 0.35 -16.93
C MET A 358 -1.77 -0.16 -16.72
N ARG A 359 -1.46 -0.73 -15.54
CA ARG A 359 -0.10 -1.03 -15.10
C ARG A 359 0.70 -1.87 -16.09
N SER A 360 0.09 -2.86 -16.73
CA SER A 360 0.78 -3.74 -17.66
C SER A 360 1.34 -2.99 -18.87
N SER A 361 0.55 -2.10 -19.49
CA SER A 361 1.00 -1.30 -20.63
C SER A 361 2.01 -0.24 -20.20
N LEU A 362 1.75 0.44 -19.07
CA LEU A 362 2.65 1.46 -18.53
C LEU A 362 4.02 0.89 -18.16
N TYR A 363 4.06 -0.31 -17.55
CA TYR A 363 5.32 -0.98 -17.20
C TYR A 363 6.13 -1.39 -18.42
N ASN A 364 5.46 -1.89 -19.45
CA ASN A 364 6.10 -2.32 -20.69
C ASN A 364 6.35 -1.18 -21.70
N LEU A 365 6.10 0.06 -21.31
CA LEU A 365 6.21 1.25 -22.16
C LEU A 365 5.43 1.09 -23.47
N GLN A 366 4.24 0.52 -23.39
CA GLN A 366 3.34 0.30 -24.54
C GLN A 366 2.13 1.23 -24.46
N PRO A 367 1.58 1.65 -25.61
CA PRO A 367 0.32 2.40 -25.63
C PRO A 367 -0.79 1.64 -24.93
N LEU A 368 -1.74 2.37 -24.33
CA LEU A 368 -2.93 1.77 -23.74
C LEU A 368 -3.75 1.06 -24.84
N THR A 369 -4.27 -0.11 -24.50
CA THR A 369 -5.24 -0.82 -25.34
C THR A 369 -6.60 -0.09 -25.31
N SER A 370 -7.48 -0.34 -26.29
CA SER A 370 -8.82 0.26 -26.28
C SER A 370 -9.62 -0.01 -25.02
N ARG A 371 -9.46 -1.18 -24.39
CA ARG A 371 -10.09 -1.50 -23.09
C ARG A 371 -9.50 -0.68 -21.95
N GLN A 372 -8.19 -0.47 -21.97
CA GLN A 372 -7.52 0.39 -21.01
C GLN A 372 -7.93 1.85 -21.17
N GLU A 373 -8.09 2.33 -22.40
CA GLU A 373 -8.61 3.69 -22.67
C GLU A 373 -10.03 3.88 -22.16
N ILE A 374 -10.92 2.88 -22.34
CA ILE A 374 -12.27 2.89 -21.77
C ILE A 374 -12.19 2.96 -20.25
N MET A 375 -11.42 2.07 -19.61
CA MET A 375 -11.27 2.04 -18.16
C MET A 375 -10.67 3.34 -17.62
N ALA A 376 -9.67 3.90 -18.31
CA ALA A 376 -9.03 5.16 -17.95
C ALA A 376 -10.00 6.36 -18.03
N SER A 377 -10.91 6.36 -19.01
CA SER A 377 -11.91 7.43 -19.18
C SER A 377 -12.95 7.48 -18.05
N GLU A 378 -13.10 6.40 -17.29
CA GLU A 378 -13.99 6.33 -16.13
C GLU A 378 -13.32 6.80 -14.82
N ILE A 379 -12.00 7.04 -14.80
CA ILE A 379 -11.30 7.51 -13.62
C ILE A 379 -11.66 8.97 -13.36
N THR A 380 -12.02 9.27 -12.11
CA THR A 380 -12.38 10.62 -11.68
C THR A 380 -11.28 11.27 -10.82
N ASN A 381 -10.45 10.47 -10.14
CA ASN A 381 -9.39 10.98 -9.28
C ASN A 381 -8.26 11.62 -10.08
N PRO A 382 -7.96 12.94 -9.87
CA PRO A 382 -6.99 13.68 -10.66
C PRO A 382 -5.55 13.16 -10.51
N ILE A 383 -5.19 12.54 -9.37
CA ILE A 383 -3.85 11.98 -9.16
C ILE A 383 -3.63 10.80 -10.10
N PHE A 384 -4.57 9.86 -10.17
CA PHE A 384 -4.45 8.71 -11.07
C PHE A 384 -4.45 9.13 -12.54
N ILE A 385 -5.34 10.05 -12.92
CA ILE A 385 -5.39 10.62 -14.27
C ILE A 385 -4.03 11.24 -14.62
N GLY A 386 -3.50 12.09 -13.74
CA GLY A 386 -2.24 12.79 -13.97
C GLY A 386 -1.05 11.83 -14.11
N ILE A 387 -0.95 10.80 -13.27
CA ILE A 387 0.12 9.80 -13.36
C ILE A 387 0.02 9.01 -14.67
N ILE A 388 -1.16 8.53 -15.03
CA ILE A 388 -1.38 7.76 -16.26
C ILE A 388 -1.04 8.60 -17.49
N GLN A 389 -1.52 9.84 -17.56
CA GLN A 389 -1.23 10.75 -18.65
C GLN A 389 0.26 11.08 -18.79
N ASP A 390 0.93 11.30 -17.65
CA ASP A 390 2.37 11.59 -17.65
C ASP A 390 3.17 10.39 -18.15
N MET A 391 2.89 9.21 -17.66
CA MET A 391 3.56 7.98 -18.11
C MET A 391 3.26 7.69 -19.60
N ASN A 392 2.02 7.85 -20.04
CA ASN A 392 1.64 7.63 -21.43
C ASN A 392 2.32 8.63 -22.40
N ARG A 393 2.51 9.89 -21.96
CA ARG A 393 3.27 10.88 -22.76
C ARG A 393 4.74 10.50 -22.94
N GLN A 394 5.35 9.85 -21.97
CA GLN A 394 6.74 9.40 -22.07
C GLN A 394 6.93 8.27 -23.10
N MET A 395 5.86 7.55 -23.46
CA MET A 395 5.86 6.46 -24.44
C MET A 395 5.66 6.94 -25.87
N GLN A 396 5.10 8.15 -26.07
CA GLN A 396 4.95 8.68 -27.42
C GLN A 396 6.33 9.00 -28.00
N PRO A 397 6.65 8.53 -29.23
CA PRO A 397 7.91 8.89 -29.86
C PRO A 397 7.99 10.43 -29.91
N ARG A 398 9.08 10.99 -29.37
CA ARG A 398 9.34 12.42 -29.49
C ARG A 398 9.27 12.74 -30.98
N LYS A 399 8.24 13.46 -31.42
CA LYS A 399 8.22 14.01 -32.78
C LYS A 399 9.55 14.75 -32.94
N LYS A 400 10.43 14.26 -33.82
CA LYS A 400 11.65 14.99 -34.18
C LYS A 400 11.19 16.35 -34.66
N ALA A 401 11.51 17.39 -33.91
CA ALA A 401 11.35 18.77 -34.33
C ALA A 401 12.33 19.08 -35.47
#